data_98ce4c54b02e9a0af8ebcd562789791c
#
_entry.id   98ce4c54b02e9a0af8ebcd562789791c
#
_cell.length_a   1.000
_cell.length_b   1.000
_cell.length_c   1.000
_cell.angle_alpha   90.00
_cell.angle_beta   90.00
_cell.angle_gamma   90.00
#
_symmetry.space_group_name_H-M   'P 1'
#
loop_
_entity.id
_entity.type
_entity.pdbx_description
1 polymer ?
#
loop_
_entity_poly.entity_id
_entity_poly.type
_entity_poly.pdbx_seq_one_letter_code
_entity_poly.pdbx_strand_id
1 'polypeptide(L)'
;MMIAAFFAAAVPLWAQKSDADLEAMIMQKAQAGPKTIDLGSEATLQLPAGLLFIDKETANKIMEARGGGAEPGRYGIIISMEGWMADLGYVDSGHIKDDDAQDLKADKLMSIMKKVEKEENKSRRDRGVAELYVDGWAQEPNYDRANHRLIWAIKVHSAADNEPMINYSIVALGRKGMITTTLVHGADKLEAAKTSTNDLLAAITFKDGNRYSDFNPRTDKVADMA
;
A
#
# COMPACT_ATOMS: atom_id res chain seq x y z
N MET A 1 -5.78 15.01 8.27
CA MET A 1 -5.51 13.69 8.89
C MET A 1 -5.70 12.50 7.93
N MET A 2 -5.79 12.72 6.63
CA MET A 2 -6.04 11.68 5.61
C MET A 2 -4.80 10.88 5.17
N ILE A 3 -3.61 11.44 5.31
CA ILE A 3 -2.34 10.76 4.93
C ILE A 3 -2.01 9.62 5.91
N ALA A 4 -2.57 9.63 7.13
CA ALA A 4 -2.31 8.63 8.15
C ALA A 4 -2.80 7.20 7.81
N ALA A 5 -3.81 7.07 6.95
CA ALA A 5 -4.34 5.77 6.54
C ALA A 5 -3.39 4.94 5.64
N PHE A 6 -2.27 5.55 5.17
CA PHE A 6 -1.33 4.93 4.24
C PHE A 6 -0.13 4.25 4.89
N PHE A 7 -0.03 4.28 6.22
CA PHE A 7 1.18 3.88 6.93
C PHE A 7 1.07 2.59 7.72
N ALA A 8 0.08 1.74 7.43
CA ALA A 8 0.14 0.39 7.92
C ALA A 8 1.43 -0.25 7.36
N ALA A 9 2.44 -0.39 8.21
CA ALA A 9 3.63 -1.13 7.84
C ALA A 9 3.19 -2.57 7.57
N ALA A 10 3.14 -2.94 6.29
CA ALA A 10 2.84 -4.31 5.92
C ALA A 10 4.03 -5.18 6.30
N VAL A 11 3.80 -6.23 7.05
CA VAL A 11 4.81 -7.26 7.34
C VAL A 11 4.72 -8.30 6.24
N PRO A 12 5.83 -8.67 5.59
CA PRO A 12 5.81 -9.72 4.57
C PRO A 12 5.25 -11.02 5.15
N LEU A 13 4.52 -11.75 4.34
CA LEU A 13 3.89 -13.02 4.74
C LEU A 13 4.92 -14.07 5.23
N TRP A 14 6.17 -13.99 4.77
CA TRP A 14 7.25 -14.92 5.16
C TRP A 14 8.00 -14.51 6.45
N ALA A 15 7.82 -13.30 6.95
CA ALA A 15 8.54 -12.80 8.12
C ALA A 15 8.02 -13.34 9.47
N GLN A 16 7.00 -14.19 9.46
CA GLN A 16 6.45 -14.81 10.65
C GLN A 16 6.30 -16.33 10.42
N LYS A 17 6.33 -17.14 11.50
CA LYS A 17 6.10 -18.59 11.41
C LYS A 17 4.84 -18.86 10.59
N SER A 18 4.97 -19.73 9.57
CA SER A 18 3.86 -20.11 8.72
C SER A 18 2.78 -20.79 9.57
N ASP A 19 1.56 -20.29 9.45
CA ASP A 19 0.37 -20.98 9.89
C ASP A 19 -0.12 -21.79 8.68
N ALA A 20 -0.11 -23.11 8.79
CA ALA A 20 -0.51 -24.01 7.70
C ALA A 20 -1.93 -23.71 7.19
N ASP A 21 -2.83 -23.30 8.09
CA ASP A 21 -4.20 -22.93 7.72
C ASP A 21 -4.23 -21.64 6.87
N LEU A 22 -3.34 -20.69 7.19
CA LEU A 22 -3.21 -19.43 6.47
C LEU A 22 -2.62 -19.64 5.07
N GLU A 23 -1.59 -20.48 4.96
CA GLU A 23 -1.02 -20.88 3.67
C GLU A 23 -2.04 -21.63 2.80
N ALA A 24 -2.78 -22.56 3.39
CA ALA A 24 -3.86 -23.28 2.69
C ALA A 24 -4.95 -22.31 2.20
N MET A 25 -5.34 -21.32 3.00
CA MET A 25 -6.30 -20.30 2.62
C MET A 25 -5.78 -19.43 1.47
N ILE A 26 -4.51 -19.02 1.51
CA ILE A 26 -3.86 -18.29 0.41
C ILE A 26 -3.93 -19.11 -0.88
N MET A 27 -3.46 -20.35 -0.84
CA MET A 27 -3.43 -21.24 -2.01
C MET A 27 -4.81 -21.52 -2.58
N GLN A 28 -5.83 -21.62 -1.74
CA GLN A 28 -7.21 -21.86 -2.17
C GLN A 28 -7.87 -20.63 -2.81
N LYS A 29 -7.55 -19.42 -2.34
CA LYS A 29 -8.23 -18.17 -2.73
C LYS A 29 -7.42 -17.33 -3.72
N ALA A 30 -6.14 -17.63 -3.90
CA ALA A 30 -5.28 -16.90 -4.82
C ALA A 30 -5.74 -17.03 -6.27
N GLN A 31 -5.75 -15.92 -6.96
CA GLN A 31 -6.01 -15.82 -8.38
C GLN A 31 -4.68 -15.61 -9.10
N ALA A 32 -4.27 -16.59 -9.91
CA ALA A 32 -3.02 -16.48 -10.65
C ALA A 32 -3.18 -15.60 -11.92
N GLY A 33 -2.17 -14.79 -12.21
CA GLY A 33 -2.02 -14.10 -13.48
C GLY A 33 -1.53 -15.04 -14.60
N PRO A 34 -1.71 -14.67 -15.89
CA PRO A 34 -2.30 -13.40 -16.33
C PRO A 34 -3.83 -13.36 -16.19
N LYS A 35 -4.35 -12.30 -15.61
CA LYS A 35 -5.79 -12.14 -15.37
C LYS A 35 -6.17 -10.67 -15.19
N THR A 36 -7.34 -10.26 -15.68
CA THR A 36 -7.93 -8.97 -15.35
C THR A 36 -8.64 -9.07 -14.00
N ILE A 37 -8.24 -8.23 -13.05
CA ILE A 37 -8.85 -8.08 -11.72
C ILE A 37 -9.62 -6.77 -11.69
N ASP A 38 -10.87 -6.83 -11.26
CA ASP A 38 -11.69 -5.65 -11.04
C ASP A 38 -11.35 -5.01 -9.68
N LEU A 39 -10.94 -3.75 -9.68
CA LEU A 39 -10.59 -2.98 -8.49
C LEU A 39 -11.72 -1.98 -8.18
N GLY A 40 -12.88 -2.52 -7.84
CA GLY A 40 -14.06 -1.73 -7.51
C GLY A 40 -14.59 -0.92 -8.69
N SER A 41 -15.20 0.22 -8.40
CA SER A 41 -15.69 1.17 -9.40
C SER A 41 -14.57 2.03 -10.00
N GLU A 42 -13.38 2.04 -9.40
CA GLU A 42 -12.33 3.02 -9.68
C GLU A 42 -11.35 2.56 -10.76
N ALA A 43 -10.94 1.28 -10.76
CA ALA A 43 -9.85 0.83 -11.61
C ALA A 43 -9.94 -0.65 -12.00
N THR A 44 -9.03 -1.06 -12.87
CA THR A 44 -8.75 -2.47 -13.20
C THR A 44 -7.27 -2.75 -13.09
N LEU A 45 -6.90 -3.97 -12.73
CA LEU A 45 -5.53 -4.47 -12.73
C LEU A 45 -5.40 -5.58 -13.77
N GLN A 46 -4.47 -5.41 -14.70
CA GLN A 46 -4.03 -6.50 -15.58
C GLN A 46 -2.95 -7.29 -14.83
N LEU A 47 -3.35 -8.23 -13.97
CA LEU A 47 -2.43 -9.01 -13.15
C LEU A 47 -1.44 -9.77 -14.03
N PRO A 48 -0.13 -9.51 -13.95
CA PRO A 48 0.87 -10.19 -14.77
C PRO A 48 0.99 -11.69 -14.43
N ALA A 49 1.53 -12.47 -15.37
CA ALA A 49 1.95 -13.85 -15.10
C ALA A 49 3.00 -13.89 -13.98
N GLY A 50 2.99 -14.94 -13.17
CA GLY A 50 3.90 -15.10 -12.03
C GLY A 50 3.49 -14.36 -10.76
N LEU A 51 2.39 -13.60 -10.79
CA LEU A 51 1.80 -12.95 -9.62
C LEU A 51 0.50 -13.64 -9.21
N LEU A 52 0.21 -13.59 -7.92
CA LEU A 52 -1.01 -14.07 -7.29
C LEU A 52 -1.75 -12.87 -6.68
N PHE A 53 -3.04 -12.76 -6.93
CA PHE A 53 -3.92 -11.79 -6.30
C PHE A 53 -4.82 -12.46 -5.26
N ILE A 54 -4.87 -11.89 -4.08
CA ILE A 54 -5.75 -12.28 -2.96
C ILE A 54 -6.76 -11.15 -2.78
N ASP A 55 -8.05 -11.51 -2.82
CA ASP A 55 -9.14 -10.53 -2.67
C ASP A 55 -9.18 -9.86 -1.29
N LYS A 56 -9.92 -8.75 -1.21
CA LYS A 56 -10.08 -7.93 -0.01
C LYS A 56 -10.44 -8.72 1.25
N GLU A 57 -11.43 -9.62 1.16
CA GLU A 57 -11.93 -10.35 2.33
C GLU A 57 -10.84 -11.28 2.89
N THR A 58 -10.22 -12.04 2.00
CA THR A 58 -9.14 -12.96 2.35
C THR A 58 -7.90 -12.21 2.80
N ALA A 59 -7.54 -11.12 2.11
CA ALA A 59 -6.41 -10.28 2.47
C ALA A 59 -6.56 -9.67 3.87
N ASN A 60 -7.74 -9.16 4.22
CA ASN A 60 -8.00 -8.63 5.56
C ASN A 60 -7.85 -9.70 6.64
N LYS A 61 -8.35 -10.92 6.43
CA LYS A 61 -8.18 -12.05 7.36
C LYS A 61 -6.70 -12.41 7.55
N ILE A 62 -5.93 -12.43 6.45
CA ILE A 62 -4.49 -12.69 6.49
C ILE A 62 -3.76 -11.59 7.29
N MET A 63 -4.07 -10.34 7.02
CA MET A 63 -3.43 -9.22 7.70
C MET A 63 -3.78 -9.17 9.18
N GLU A 64 -5.03 -9.44 9.57
CA GLU A 64 -5.45 -9.55 10.96
C GLU A 64 -4.73 -10.69 11.70
N ALA A 65 -4.65 -11.87 11.09
CA ALA A 65 -3.93 -13.02 11.65
C ALA A 65 -2.43 -12.73 11.85
N ARG A 66 -1.87 -11.80 11.09
CA ARG A 66 -0.48 -11.35 11.16
C ARG A 66 -0.28 -10.07 11.98
N GLY A 67 -1.29 -9.69 12.76
CA GLY A 67 -1.21 -8.53 13.64
C GLY A 67 -1.38 -7.18 12.95
N GLY A 68 -1.74 -7.15 11.67
CA GLY A 68 -2.22 -5.97 10.97
C GLY A 68 -3.67 -5.67 11.30
N GLY A 69 -4.26 -4.70 10.61
CA GLY A 69 -5.68 -4.38 10.69
C GLY A 69 -6.45 -4.77 9.43
N ALA A 70 -7.77 -4.89 9.56
CA ALA A 70 -8.65 -4.87 8.42
C ALA A 70 -8.74 -3.43 7.87
N GLU A 71 -8.49 -3.28 6.58
CA GLU A 71 -8.55 -2.00 5.89
C GLU A 71 -9.80 -1.94 5.00
N PRO A 72 -10.78 -1.05 5.31
CA PRO A 72 -12.02 -0.96 4.53
C PRO A 72 -11.78 -0.61 3.05
N GLY A 73 -10.73 0.15 2.77
CA GLY A 73 -10.33 0.55 1.42
C GLY A 73 -9.44 -0.44 0.68
N ARG A 74 -8.99 -1.54 1.31
CA ARG A 74 -8.14 -2.53 0.63
C ARG A 74 -8.88 -3.15 -0.56
N TYR A 75 -8.22 -3.22 -1.69
CA TYR A 75 -8.65 -4.04 -2.82
C TYR A 75 -8.20 -5.48 -2.67
N GLY A 76 -6.99 -5.69 -2.17
CA GLY A 76 -6.39 -6.99 -1.99
C GLY A 76 -4.88 -6.90 -1.80
N ILE A 77 -4.23 -8.05 -1.75
CA ILE A 77 -2.78 -8.17 -1.75
C ILE A 77 -2.31 -8.95 -2.97
N ILE A 78 -1.14 -8.57 -3.46
CA ILE A 78 -0.45 -9.24 -4.56
C ILE A 78 0.79 -9.91 -3.98
N ILE A 79 1.01 -11.15 -4.35
CA ILE A 79 2.15 -11.95 -3.89
C ILE A 79 2.97 -12.36 -5.12
N SER A 80 4.27 -12.15 -5.04
CA SER A 80 5.24 -12.58 -6.04
C SER A 80 6.05 -13.78 -5.56
N MET A 81 6.34 -14.69 -6.49
CA MET A 81 7.29 -15.79 -6.26
C MET A 81 8.74 -15.30 -6.07
N GLU A 82 9.02 -14.03 -6.39
CA GLU A 82 10.31 -13.39 -6.17
C GLU A 82 10.52 -12.91 -4.72
N GLY A 83 9.56 -13.18 -3.83
CA GLY A 83 9.68 -12.91 -2.40
C GLY A 83 9.28 -11.47 -1.98
N TRP A 84 8.38 -10.82 -2.72
CA TRP A 84 7.75 -9.56 -2.30
C TRP A 84 6.23 -9.68 -2.27
N MET A 85 5.61 -8.80 -1.54
CA MET A 85 4.16 -8.63 -1.55
C MET A 85 3.80 -7.15 -1.71
N ALA A 86 2.64 -6.87 -2.27
CA ALA A 86 2.10 -5.52 -2.35
C ALA A 86 0.68 -5.46 -1.78
N ASP A 87 0.43 -4.52 -0.88
CA ASP A 87 -0.92 -4.15 -0.41
C ASP A 87 -1.48 -3.10 -1.35
N LEU A 88 -2.67 -3.34 -1.88
CA LEU A 88 -3.35 -2.50 -2.86
C LEU A 88 -4.68 -2.02 -2.29
N GLY A 89 -4.90 -0.70 -2.31
CA GLY A 89 -6.12 -0.11 -1.77
C GLY A 89 -6.56 1.16 -2.47
N TYR A 90 -7.72 1.65 -2.07
CA TYR A 90 -8.29 2.92 -2.48
C TYR A 90 -8.74 3.76 -1.29
N VAL A 91 -8.50 5.05 -1.37
CA VAL A 91 -8.99 6.02 -0.40
C VAL A 91 -9.84 7.06 -1.11
N ASP A 92 -11.11 7.12 -0.73
CA ASP A 92 -12.06 8.15 -1.17
C ASP A 92 -11.81 9.46 -0.42
N SER A 93 -10.73 10.12 -0.80
CA SER A 93 -10.27 11.36 -0.16
C SER A 93 -10.95 12.61 -0.67
N GLY A 94 -11.53 12.55 -1.84
CA GLY A 94 -11.74 13.67 -2.72
C GLY A 94 -10.53 13.90 -3.62
N HIS A 95 -10.62 14.86 -4.51
CA HIS A 95 -9.56 15.21 -5.45
C HIS A 95 -8.41 15.92 -4.74
N ILE A 96 -7.20 15.39 -4.86
CA ILE A 96 -5.97 16.01 -4.34
C ILE A 96 -5.34 16.80 -5.48
N LYS A 97 -5.11 18.09 -5.26
CA LYS A 97 -4.47 18.95 -6.26
C LYS A 97 -2.97 18.66 -6.33
N ASP A 98 -2.39 18.82 -7.54
CA ASP A 98 -0.95 18.65 -7.76
C ASP A 98 -0.10 19.50 -6.82
N ASP A 99 -0.50 20.76 -6.58
CA ASP A 99 0.26 21.67 -5.72
C ASP A 99 0.26 21.19 -4.27
N ASP A 100 -0.86 20.71 -3.75
CA ASP A 100 -0.96 20.15 -2.39
C ASP A 100 -0.09 18.90 -2.24
N ALA A 101 -0.02 18.05 -3.26
CA ALA A 101 0.82 16.85 -3.28
C ALA A 101 2.32 17.20 -3.38
N GLN A 102 2.66 18.23 -4.15
CA GLN A 102 4.05 18.69 -4.33
C GLN A 102 4.61 19.38 -3.07
N ASP A 103 3.76 20.06 -2.31
CA ASP A 103 4.15 20.81 -1.12
C ASP A 103 4.34 19.91 0.12
N LEU A 104 4.14 18.61 -0.03
CA LEU A 104 4.31 17.66 1.07
C LEU A 104 5.78 17.54 1.49
N LYS A 105 6.07 17.98 2.73
CA LYS A 105 7.44 17.99 3.27
C LYS A 105 7.79 16.64 3.90
N ALA A 106 8.98 16.12 3.60
CA ALA A 106 9.49 14.86 4.13
C ALA A 106 9.42 14.79 5.66
N ASP A 107 9.87 15.84 6.37
CA ASP A 107 9.84 15.88 7.84
C ASP A 107 8.42 15.85 8.41
N LYS A 108 7.48 16.60 7.80
CA LYS A 108 6.06 16.57 8.20
C LYS A 108 5.48 15.15 8.00
N LEU A 109 5.80 14.54 6.88
CA LEU A 109 5.33 13.19 6.56
C LEU A 109 5.92 12.16 7.52
N MET A 110 7.23 12.19 7.80
CA MET A 110 7.87 11.31 8.77
C MET A 110 7.28 11.48 10.18
N SER A 111 7.00 12.70 10.59
CA SER A 111 6.36 12.97 11.88
C SER A 111 4.96 12.35 11.98
N ILE A 112 4.18 12.39 10.89
CA ILE A 112 2.86 11.72 10.82
C ILE A 112 3.05 10.21 10.90
N MET A 113 4.00 9.64 10.15
CA MET A 113 4.29 8.20 10.19
C MET A 113 4.66 7.73 11.59
N LYS A 114 5.53 8.45 12.28
CA LYS A 114 5.93 8.14 13.66
C LYS A 114 4.77 8.22 14.65
N LYS A 115 3.83 9.12 14.44
CA LYS A 115 2.62 9.18 15.25
C LYS A 115 1.71 7.96 15.01
N VAL A 116 1.50 7.59 13.74
CA VAL A 116 0.72 6.40 13.39
C VAL A 116 1.40 5.13 13.91
N GLU A 117 2.72 4.99 13.72
CA GLU A 117 3.51 3.89 14.29
C GLU A 117 3.22 3.70 15.79
N LYS A 118 3.23 4.79 16.55
CA LYS A 118 2.99 4.75 17.99
C LYS A 118 1.58 4.22 18.34
N GLU A 119 0.55 4.66 17.63
CA GLU A 119 -0.82 4.21 17.84
C GLU A 119 -1.00 2.74 17.40
N GLU A 120 -0.44 2.37 16.26
CA GLU A 120 -0.48 0.99 15.77
C GLU A 120 0.29 0.05 16.71
N ASN A 121 1.45 0.43 17.22
CA ASN A 121 2.20 -0.39 18.16
C ASN A 121 1.49 -0.55 19.50
N LYS A 122 0.72 0.45 19.95
CA LYS A 122 -0.19 0.26 21.09
C LYS A 122 -1.22 -0.85 20.81
N SER A 123 -1.89 -0.78 19.68
CA SER A 123 -2.85 -1.81 19.26
C SER A 123 -2.21 -3.19 19.10
N ARG A 124 -0.97 -3.28 18.59
CA ARG A 124 -0.21 -4.52 18.47
C ARG A 124 0.11 -5.13 19.84
N ARG A 125 0.56 -4.33 20.79
CA ARG A 125 0.80 -4.79 22.18
C ARG A 125 -0.47 -5.35 22.82
N ASP A 126 -1.60 -4.64 22.67
CA ASP A 126 -2.90 -5.05 23.22
C ASP A 126 -3.35 -6.42 22.65
N ARG A 127 -2.93 -6.76 21.43
CA ARG A 127 -3.19 -8.04 20.76
C ARG A 127 -2.10 -9.08 20.94
N GLY A 128 -1.00 -8.76 21.64
CA GLY A 128 0.12 -9.68 21.87
C GLY A 128 0.94 -9.99 20.61
N VAL A 129 0.95 -9.09 19.61
CA VAL A 129 1.75 -9.24 18.39
C VAL A 129 2.92 -8.28 18.37
N ALA A 130 3.99 -8.64 17.64
CA ALA A 130 5.23 -7.88 17.59
C ALA A 130 5.00 -6.45 17.07
N GLU A 131 5.67 -5.50 17.70
CA GLU A 131 5.69 -4.09 17.27
C GLU A 131 6.49 -3.94 15.97
N LEU A 132 6.14 -2.91 15.18
CA LEU A 132 6.85 -2.52 13.96
C LEU A 132 7.38 -1.10 14.12
N TYR A 133 8.61 -0.90 13.71
CA TYR A 133 9.29 0.40 13.85
C TYR A 133 9.72 0.93 12.50
N VAL A 134 9.47 2.21 12.26
CA VAL A 134 9.96 2.95 11.10
C VAL A 134 11.33 3.50 11.44
N ASP A 135 12.37 3.07 10.72
CA ASP A 135 13.75 3.50 10.98
C ASP A 135 14.11 4.80 10.26
N GLY A 136 13.35 5.15 9.24
CA GLY A 136 13.56 6.37 8.45
C GLY A 136 13.33 6.15 6.95
N TRP A 137 13.75 7.10 6.16
CA TRP A 137 13.63 7.04 4.72
C TRP A 137 14.65 6.06 4.09
N ALA A 138 14.17 5.19 3.20
CA ALA A 138 15.00 4.56 2.18
C ALA A 138 15.00 5.43 0.91
N GLN A 139 13.88 6.13 0.66
CA GLN A 139 13.72 7.16 -0.36
C GLN A 139 12.76 8.22 0.16
N GLU A 140 13.18 9.47 0.18
CA GLU A 140 12.31 10.59 0.57
C GLU A 140 11.13 10.76 -0.40
N PRO A 141 10.02 11.37 0.05
CA PRO A 141 8.86 11.64 -0.80
C PRO A 141 9.24 12.47 -2.02
N ASN A 142 8.76 12.03 -3.17
CA ASN A 142 8.87 12.74 -4.43
C ASN A 142 7.54 12.70 -5.16
N TYR A 143 7.11 13.85 -5.68
CA TYR A 143 5.89 13.96 -6.48
C TYR A 143 6.21 13.98 -7.97
N ASP A 144 5.75 12.97 -8.68
CA ASP A 144 5.76 12.89 -10.15
C ASP A 144 4.50 13.55 -10.70
N ARG A 145 4.60 14.83 -11.03
CA ARG A 145 3.49 15.63 -11.55
C ARG A 145 2.97 15.12 -12.91
N ALA A 146 3.85 14.55 -13.73
CA ALA A 146 3.47 14.09 -15.06
C ALA A 146 2.51 12.89 -15.01
N ASN A 147 2.65 12.06 -13.96
CA ASN A 147 1.84 10.87 -13.75
C ASN A 147 0.90 10.98 -12.53
N HIS A 148 0.84 12.14 -11.88
CA HIS A 148 0.05 12.38 -10.66
C HIS A 148 0.31 11.34 -9.57
N ARG A 149 1.60 11.11 -9.24
CA ARG A 149 2.04 10.08 -8.30
C ARG A 149 2.91 10.65 -7.20
N LEU A 150 2.60 10.31 -5.95
CA LEU A 150 3.47 10.56 -4.81
C LEU A 150 4.19 9.26 -4.45
N ILE A 151 5.51 9.31 -4.35
CA ILE A 151 6.38 8.14 -4.24
C ILE A 151 7.32 8.32 -3.05
N TRP A 152 7.45 7.29 -2.20
CA TRP A 152 8.44 7.25 -1.12
C TRP A 152 8.80 5.81 -0.74
N ALA A 153 9.86 5.63 0.02
CA ALA A 153 10.16 4.36 0.66
C ALA A 153 10.64 4.58 2.09
N ILE A 154 10.18 3.76 3.02
CA ILE A 154 10.65 3.72 4.40
C ILE A 154 11.35 2.41 4.71
N LYS A 155 12.32 2.47 5.60
CA LYS A 155 12.91 1.30 6.25
C LYS A 155 12.08 0.98 7.48
N VAL A 156 11.78 -0.28 7.66
CA VAL A 156 11.00 -0.78 8.81
C VAL A 156 11.63 -2.06 9.33
N HIS A 157 11.46 -2.35 10.62
CA HIS A 157 11.79 -3.65 11.20
C HIS A 157 10.71 -4.11 12.19
N SER A 158 10.63 -5.41 12.42
CA SER A 158 9.78 -6.01 13.44
C SER A 158 10.59 -6.24 14.72
N ALA A 159 9.98 -5.98 15.89
CA ALA A 159 10.58 -6.34 17.18
C ALA A 159 10.75 -7.85 17.40
N ALA A 160 10.16 -8.69 16.56
CA ALA A 160 10.24 -10.14 16.69
C ALA A 160 11.61 -10.71 16.28
N ASP A 161 12.19 -10.15 15.22
CA ASP A 161 13.41 -10.67 14.58
C ASP A 161 14.44 -9.59 14.22
N ASN A 162 14.03 -8.31 14.27
CA ASN A 162 14.81 -7.15 13.83
C ASN A 162 15.29 -7.22 12.36
N GLU A 163 14.65 -8.06 11.53
CA GLU A 163 14.97 -8.13 10.11
C GLU A 163 14.54 -6.84 9.41
N PRO A 164 15.48 -6.14 8.75
CA PRO A 164 15.17 -4.89 8.09
C PRO A 164 14.44 -5.12 6.77
N MET A 165 13.39 -4.35 6.55
CA MET A 165 12.57 -4.36 5.33
C MET A 165 12.42 -2.97 4.78
N ILE A 166 11.97 -2.86 3.54
CA ILE A 166 11.49 -1.63 2.94
C ILE A 166 10.00 -1.74 2.61
N ASN A 167 9.28 -0.67 2.86
CA ASN A 167 7.95 -0.42 2.33
C ASN A 167 8.10 0.66 1.26
N TYR A 168 8.02 0.24 0.00
CA TYR A 168 8.03 1.14 -1.15
C TYR A 168 6.60 1.47 -1.53
N SER A 169 6.21 2.73 -1.37
CA SER A 169 4.84 3.17 -1.53
C SER A 169 4.70 4.12 -2.70
N ILE A 170 3.65 3.90 -3.48
CA ILE A 170 3.19 4.84 -4.49
C ILE A 170 1.70 5.10 -4.29
N VAL A 171 1.36 6.37 -4.34
CA VAL A 171 -0.02 6.86 -4.35
C VAL A 171 -0.30 7.44 -5.72
N ALA A 172 -1.21 6.83 -6.46
CA ALA A 172 -1.67 7.32 -7.75
C ALA A 172 -2.97 8.12 -7.55
N LEU A 173 -2.93 9.42 -7.88
CA LEU A 173 -4.07 10.31 -7.72
C LEU A 173 -5.10 10.08 -8.82
N GLY A 174 -6.37 10.02 -8.42
CA GLY A 174 -7.52 9.91 -9.30
C GLY A 174 -8.47 11.09 -9.17
N ARG A 175 -9.66 10.96 -9.76
CA ARG A 175 -10.70 12.00 -9.75
C ARG A 175 -11.21 12.31 -8.36
N LYS A 176 -11.56 11.28 -7.56
CA LYS A 176 -12.25 11.41 -6.26
C LYS A 176 -11.47 10.83 -5.09
N GLY A 177 -10.26 10.38 -5.36
CA GLY A 177 -9.42 9.71 -4.37
C GLY A 177 -8.14 9.21 -4.99
N MET A 178 -7.54 8.23 -4.36
CA MET A 178 -6.23 7.72 -4.75
C MET A 178 -6.12 6.21 -4.58
N ILE A 179 -5.39 5.59 -5.49
CA ILE A 179 -4.97 4.19 -5.36
C ILE A 179 -3.64 4.18 -4.61
N THR A 180 -3.57 3.35 -3.58
CA THR A 180 -2.36 3.14 -2.77
C THR A 180 -1.78 1.79 -3.10
N THR A 181 -0.48 1.76 -3.29
CA THR A 181 0.28 0.53 -3.50
C THR A 181 1.50 0.57 -2.59
N THR A 182 1.59 -0.34 -1.64
CA THR A 182 2.77 -0.49 -0.78
C THR A 182 3.38 -1.86 -1.00
N LEU A 183 4.53 -1.88 -1.64
CA LEU A 183 5.30 -3.10 -1.87
C LEU A 183 6.31 -3.29 -0.74
N VAL A 184 6.30 -4.47 -0.13
CA VAL A 184 7.21 -4.87 0.95
C VAL A 184 8.24 -5.86 0.41
N HIS A 185 9.51 -5.58 0.69
CA HIS A 185 10.64 -6.42 0.30
C HIS A 185 11.76 -6.33 1.36
N GLY A 186 12.80 -7.15 1.22
CA GLY A 186 14.01 -7.04 2.03
C GLY A 186 14.70 -5.67 1.86
N ALA A 187 15.36 -5.18 2.90
CA ALA A 187 15.93 -3.83 2.91
C ALA A 187 17.03 -3.60 1.84
N ASP A 188 17.68 -4.66 1.39
CA ASP A 188 18.70 -4.64 0.31
C ASP A 188 18.10 -4.61 -1.10
N LYS A 189 16.76 -4.65 -1.23
CA LYS A 189 16.03 -4.81 -2.51
C LYS A 189 15.33 -3.55 -3.00
N LEU A 190 15.80 -2.36 -2.62
CA LEU A 190 15.15 -1.09 -2.98
C LEU A 190 14.95 -0.93 -4.50
N GLU A 191 15.97 -1.21 -5.31
CA GLU A 191 15.87 -1.05 -6.76
C GLU A 191 14.94 -2.10 -7.39
N ALA A 192 14.94 -3.34 -6.88
CA ALA A 192 13.97 -4.36 -7.30
C ALA A 192 12.53 -3.94 -6.92
N ALA A 193 12.33 -3.41 -5.71
CA ALA A 193 11.03 -2.91 -5.26
C ALA A 193 10.53 -1.77 -6.15
N LYS A 194 11.39 -0.82 -6.54
CA LYS A 194 11.04 0.25 -7.49
C LYS A 194 10.57 -0.30 -8.82
N THR A 195 11.32 -1.23 -9.40
CA THR A 195 10.99 -1.85 -10.68
C THR A 195 9.65 -2.57 -10.60
N SER A 196 9.49 -3.48 -9.65
CA SER A 196 8.26 -4.28 -9.47
C SER A 196 7.03 -3.40 -9.21
N THR A 197 7.20 -2.31 -8.43
CA THR A 197 6.07 -1.40 -8.15
C THR A 197 5.69 -0.58 -9.39
N ASN A 198 6.65 -0.13 -10.17
CA ASN A 198 6.38 0.57 -11.43
C ASN A 198 5.67 -0.33 -12.44
N ASP A 199 6.11 -1.58 -12.58
CA ASP A 199 5.47 -2.58 -13.46
C ASP A 199 4.02 -2.86 -13.01
N LEU A 200 3.81 -2.99 -11.70
CA LEU A 200 2.49 -3.19 -11.12
C LEU A 200 1.57 -1.99 -11.37
N LEU A 201 2.09 -0.77 -11.23
CA LEU A 201 1.33 0.45 -11.50
C LEU A 201 1.00 0.64 -12.98
N ALA A 202 1.91 0.22 -13.88
CA ALA A 202 1.64 0.22 -15.31
C ALA A 202 0.50 -0.75 -15.68
N ALA A 203 0.31 -1.79 -14.87
CA ALA A 203 -0.78 -2.75 -15.02
C ALA A 203 -2.11 -2.27 -14.43
N ILE A 204 -2.14 -1.16 -13.65
CA ILE A 204 -3.35 -0.59 -13.06
C ILE A 204 -3.83 0.58 -13.93
N THR A 205 -5.12 0.54 -14.30
CA THR A 205 -5.76 1.59 -15.12
C THR A 205 -7.02 2.08 -14.43
N PHE A 206 -7.11 3.40 -14.20
CA PHE A 206 -8.36 4.02 -13.76
C PHE A 206 -9.43 3.85 -14.85
N LYS A 207 -10.63 3.48 -14.45
CA LYS A 207 -11.80 3.42 -15.34
C LYS A 207 -12.19 4.81 -15.82
N ASP A 208 -12.90 4.87 -16.93
CA ASP A 208 -13.43 6.13 -17.46
C ASP A 208 -14.28 6.86 -16.40
N GLY A 209 -14.07 8.15 -16.29
CA GLY A 209 -14.70 8.99 -15.27
C GLY A 209 -14.03 8.97 -13.88
N ASN A 210 -12.96 8.20 -13.69
CA ASN A 210 -12.20 8.13 -12.42
C ASN A 210 -10.74 8.59 -12.56
N ARG A 211 -10.30 8.96 -13.76
CA ARG A 211 -8.94 9.46 -13.97
C ARG A 211 -8.76 10.81 -13.28
N TYR A 212 -7.53 11.19 -13.00
CA TYR A 212 -7.20 12.50 -12.45
C TYR A 212 -7.77 13.64 -13.29
N SER A 213 -7.64 13.55 -14.61
CA SER A 213 -8.15 14.54 -15.60
C SER A 213 -9.68 14.62 -15.68
N ASP A 214 -10.41 13.65 -15.14
CA ASP A 214 -11.88 13.62 -15.16
C ASP A 214 -12.50 14.48 -14.05
N PHE A 215 -11.66 15.16 -13.22
CA PHE A 215 -12.11 16.00 -12.12
C PHE A 215 -13.03 17.14 -12.61
N ASN A 216 -14.15 17.30 -11.91
CA ASN A 216 -15.10 18.38 -12.18
C ASN A 216 -15.23 19.27 -10.93
N PRO A 217 -14.71 20.52 -10.97
CA PRO A 217 -14.71 21.41 -9.81
C PRO A 217 -16.10 21.88 -9.36
N ARG A 218 -17.14 21.60 -10.16
CA ARG A 218 -18.52 21.98 -9.81
C ARG A 218 -19.25 20.89 -8.99
N THR A 219 -18.81 19.66 -9.12
CA THR A 219 -19.52 18.49 -8.54
C THR A 219 -18.68 17.65 -7.62
N ASP A 220 -17.36 17.69 -7.78
CA ASP A 220 -16.47 16.79 -7.07
C ASP A 220 -15.91 17.45 -5.80
N LYS A 221 -15.78 16.64 -4.77
CA LYS A 221 -15.16 17.06 -3.50
C LYS A 221 -13.64 17.20 -3.70
N VAL A 222 -13.08 18.31 -3.22
CA VAL A 222 -11.63 18.47 -3.08
C VAL A 222 -11.19 17.92 -1.73
N ALA A 223 -10.05 17.25 -1.69
CA ALA A 223 -9.46 16.74 -0.46
C ALA A 223 -9.07 17.86 0.49
N ASP A 224 -9.27 17.63 1.78
CA ASP A 224 -8.76 18.51 2.85
C ASP A 224 -7.37 18.00 3.27
N MET A 225 -6.33 18.77 2.93
CA MET A 225 -4.92 18.43 3.19
C MET A 225 -4.36 19.16 4.43
N ALA A 226 -5.20 19.84 5.21
CA ALA A 226 -4.81 20.58 6.42
C ALA A 226 -4.46 19.66 7.62
#